data_4ceddba9a3584bc2a15f73418620113b
#
_entry.id   4ceddba9a3584bc2a15f73418620113b
#
_cell.length_a   1.000
_cell.length_b   1.000
_cell.length_c   1.000
_cell.angle_alpha   90.00
_cell.angle_beta   90.00
_cell.angle_gamma   90.00
#
_symmetry.space_group_name_H-M   'P 1'
#
loop_
_entity.id
_entity.type
_entity.pdbx_description
1 polymer ?
#
loop_
_entity_poly.entity_id
_entity_poly.type
_entity_poly.pdbx_seq_one_letter_code
_entity_poly.pdbx_strand_id
1 'polypeptide(L)'
;MGKYKICVYAITKNEEKFVDRWMDAVSEADEVVVLDTGSTDRTAEKLRERGAKVYKEKIDPWRFDTARNLAMDHVPEDADICVSNDLDEVFEKGWREKLEAAWQPCFTRARYLFTYAYNSDSTPGKQFAMEKIHRRKGFRWVHPVHEVLAYSGEDPDRTVWVEGLVLNHHPDPEKPRAQYLPLLELSAEENPDDDRVAFWLGREYMFHGMLDKSIDTLKKYLKMPSAVWTEERCAAMRFLAKCLTAKGDFSGAAEWLFRAVAECPTVREPYLQLAMLGYTRNDWPLVFCMVEQALKITQKSGSYLFEPEAWGFSLYDLGAIACYRLELYQKSVEYAETALKMSPGDGRLQKNLELIREKYDEVRQNSGDKAKGSETGGESDGKV
;
A
#
# COMPACT_ATOMS: atom_id res chain seq x y z
N MET A 1 18.38 -9.48 -31.78
CA MET A 1 17.56 -10.43 -31.03
C MET A 1 18.03 -10.40 -29.57
N GLY A 2 17.12 -10.33 -28.63
CA GLY A 2 17.45 -10.40 -27.22
C GLY A 2 17.98 -11.78 -26.80
N LYS A 3 18.46 -11.89 -25.56
CA LYS A 3 18.99 -13.12 -24.99
C LYS A 3 17.89 -14.16 -24.77
N TYR A 4 16.66 -13.71 -24.50
CA TYR A 4 15.47 -14.54 -24.23
C TYR A 4 14.32 -14.11 -25.12
N LYS A 5 13.42 -15.04 -25.46
CA LYS A 5 12.13 -14.75 -26.10
C LYS A 5 11.13 -14.32 -25.04
N ILE A 6 10.79 -13.01 -25.04
CA ILE A 6 9.89 -12.41 -24.05
C ILE A 6 8.53 -12.14 -24.68
N CYS A 7 7.47 -12.68 -24.09
CA CYS A 7 6.10 -12.43 -24.49
C CYS A 7 5.35 -11.68 -23.39
N VAL A 8 4.77 -10.53 -23.75
CA VAL A 8 3.83 -9.80 -22.86
C VAL A 8 2.43 -10.29 -23.14
N TYR A 9 1.65 -10.56 -22.09
CA TYR A 9 0.24 -10.93 -22.23
C TYR A 9 -0.65 -10.13 -21.29
N ALA A 10 -1.87 -9.84 -21.76
CA ALA A 10 -2.85 -9.03 -21.05
C ALA A 10 -4.27 -9.54 -21.26
N ILE A 11 -5.17 -9.16 -20.36
CA ILE A 11 -6.61 -9.18 -20.55
C ILE A 11 -7.11 -7.75 -20.71
N THR A 12 -8.14 -7.53 -21.53
CA THR A 12 -8.68 -6.19 -21.75
C THR A 12 -10.19 -6.18 -21.93
N LYS A 13 -10.84 -5.07 -21.58
CA LYS A 13 -12.21 -4.74 -21.93
C LYS A 13 -12.45 -3.23 -21.84
N ASN A 14 -12.76 -2.61 -23.01
CA ASN A 14 -13.07 -1.17 -23.12
C ASN A 14 -11.95 -0.28 -22.54
N GLU A 15 -10.74 -0.41 -23.08
CA GLU A 15 -9.54 0.29 -22.65
C GLU A 15 -8.86 1.05 -23.80
N GLU A 16 -9.62 1.45 -24.82
CA GLU A 16 -9.12 2.15 -26.01
C GLU A 16 -8.16 3.29 -25.73
N LYS A 17 -8.42 4.06 -24.66
CA LYS A 17 -7.61 5.22 -24.27
C LYS A 17 -6.20 4.89 -23.80
N PHE A 18 -5.96 3.64 -23.38
CA PHE A 18 -4.66 3.19 -22.87
C PHE A 18 -3.79 2.50 -23.93
N VAL A 19 -4.38 2.03 -25.03
CA VAL A 19 -3.73 1.17 -26.01
C VAL A 19 -2.42 1.75 -26.52
N ASP A 20 -2.39 3.00 -26.96
CA ASP A 20 -1.22 3.58 -27.60
C ASP A 20 -0.04 3.67 -26.63
N ARG A 21 -0.26 4.22 -25.44
CA ARG A 21 0.75 4.32 -24.38
C ARG A 21 1.26 2.96 -23.94
N TRP A 22 0.35 2.00 -23.77
CA TRP A 22 0.69 0.65 -23.35
C TRP A 22 1.52 -0.08 -24.39
N MET A 23 1.13 -0.03 -25.67
CA MET A 23 1.88 -0.66 -26.76
C MET A 23 3.27 -0.04 -26.92
N ASP A 24 3.44 1.27 -26.70
CA ASP A 24 4.77 1.89 -26.66
C ASP A 24 5.62 1.34 -25.52
N ALA A 25 5.07 1.16 -24.34
CA ALA A 25 5.78 0.65 -23.17
C ALA A 25 6.19 -0.83 -23.30
N VAL A 26 5.37 -1.65 -23.96
CA VAL A 26 5.68 -3.09 -24.17
C VAL A 26 6.38 -3.39 -25.49
N SER A 27 6.75 -2.37 -26.25
CA SER A 27 7.40 -2.50 -27.57
C SER A 27 8.76 -3.20 -27.56
N GLU A 28 9.39 -3.33 -26.38
CA GLU A 28 10.63 -4.06 -26.19
C GLU A 28 10.44 -5.59 -26.15
N ALA A 29 9.19 -6.10 -26.04
CA ALA A 29 8.86 -7.52 -26.08
C ALA A 29 8.99 -8.09 -27.51
N ASP A 30 9.27 -9.39 -27.62
CA ASP A 30 9.29 -10.08 -28.92
C ASP A 30 7.88 -10.33 -29.44
N GLU A 31 6.91 -10.50 -28.52
CA GLU A 31 5.51 -10.77 -28.87
C GLU A 31 4.57 -10.17 -27.81
N VAL A 32 3.42 -9.67 -28.29
CA VAL A 32 2.36 -9.14 -27.44
C VAL A 32 1.07 -9.90 -27.73
N VAL A 33 0.49 -10.54 -26.69
CA VAL A 33 -0.74 -11.33 -26.74
C VAL A 33 -1.80 -10.68 -25.87
N VAL A 34 -2.99 -10.42 -26.41
CA VAL A 34 -4.07 -9.81 -25.63
C VAL A 34 -5.35 -10.61 -25.78
N LEU A 35 -5.98 -10.94 -24.67
CA LEU A 35 -7.33 -11.50 -24.61
C LEU A 35 -8.35 -10.38 -24.42
N ASP A 36 -9.12 -10.06 -25.45
CA ASP A 36 -10.27 -9.16 -25.38
C ASP A 36 -11.50 -9.92 -24.86
N THR A 37 -11.96 -9.54 -23.66
CA THR A 37 -13.08 -10.19 -22.97
C THR A 37 -14.45 -9.59 -23.28
N GLY A 38 -14.54 -8.90 -24.41
CA GLY A 38 -15.78 -8.35 -24.94
C GLY A 38 -15.82 -6.83 -24.96
N SER A 39 -14.79 -6.18 -25.50
CA SER A 39 -14.79 -4.75 -25.77
C SER A 39 -15.83 -4.37 -26.83
N THR A 40 -16.47 -3.24 -26.62
CA THR A 40 -17.45 -2.60 -27.50
C THR A 40 -16.93 -1.31 -28.14
N ASP A 41 -15.78 -0.84 -27.68
CA ASP A 41 -15.02 0.30 -28.24
C ASP A 41 -13.95 -0.19 -29.23
N ARG A 42 -13.02 0.69 -29.64
CA ARG A 42 -11.96 0.36 -30.58
C ARG A 42 -10.72 -0.32 -29.97
N THR A 43 -10.80 -0.77 -28.72
CA THR A 43 -9.66 -1.40 -28.03
C THR A 43 -9.01 -2.51 -28.86
N ALA A 44 -9.79 -3.50 -29.28
CA ALA A 44 -9.27 -4.66 -30.02
C ALA A 44 -8.76 -4.31 -31.43
N GLU A 45 -9.35 -3.31 -32.08
CA GLU A 45 -8.92 -2.80 -33.39
C GLU A 45 -7.55 -2.14 -33.27
N LYS A 46 -7.41 -1.16 -32.36
CA LYS A 46 -6.15 -0.44 -32.14
C LYS A 46 -5.01 -1.36 -31.73
N LEU A 47 -5.27 -2.33 -30.84
CA LEU A 47 -4.26 -3.31 -30.46
C LEU A 47 -3.71 -4.08 -31.67
N ARG A 48 -4.58 -4.53 -32.61
CA ARG A 48 -4.14 -5.20 -33.84
C ARG A 48 -3.37 -4.28 -34.76
N GLU A 49 -3.83 -3.03 -34.94
CA GLU A 49 -3.14 -2.01 -35.73
C GLU A 49 -1.73 -1.75 -35.21
N ARG A 50 -1.51 -1.89 -33.89
CA ARG A 50 -0.23 -1.73 -33.22
C ARG A 50 0.63 -3.02 -33.19
N GLY A 51 0.12 -4.13 -33.76
CA GLY A 51 0.85 -5.40 -33.90
C GLY A 51 0.62 -6.43 -32.80
N ALA A 52 -0.28 -6.22 -31.87
CA ALA A 52 -0.64 -7.23 -30.89
C ALA A 52 -1.47 -8.37 -31.51
N LYS A 53 -1.23 -9.61 -31.06
CA LYS A 53 -2.11 -10.76 -31.34
C LYS A 53 -3.30 -10.70 -30.40
N VAL A 54 -4.48 -10.37 -30.94
CA VAL A 54 -5.71 -10.20 -30.14
C VAL A 54 -6.67 -11.33 -30.36
N TYR A 55 -6.92 -12.07 -29.30
CA TYR A 55 -7.92 -13.12 -29.20
C TYR A 55 -9.20 -12.58 -28.54
N LYS A 56 -10.35 -13.17 -28.84
CA LYS A 56 -11.64 -12.75 -28.25
C LYS A 56 -12.32 -13.92 -27.58
N GLU A 57 -12.61 -13.78 -26.29
CA GLU A 57 -13.34 -14.78 -25.52
C GLU A 57 -14.34 -14.09 -24.58
N LYS A 58 -15.54 -14.62 -24.51
CA LYS A 58 -16.53 -14.21 -23.49
C LYS A 58 -16.42 -15.15 -22.30
N ILE A 59 -16.19 -14.60 -21.13
CA ILE A 59 -16.08 -15.36 -19.88
C ILE A 59 -17.36 -15.15 -19.07
N ASP A 60 -18.08 -16.24 -18.82
CA ASP A 60 -19.36 -16.23 -18.13
C ASP A 60 -19.50 -17.52 -17.28
N PRO A 61 -19.57 -17.46 -15.93
CA PRO A 61 -19.47 -16.25 -15.14
C PRO A 61 -18.06 -15.61 -15.19
N TRP A 62 -17.99 -14.29 -14.96
CA TRP A 62 -16.73 -13.57 -14.99
C TRP A 62 -15.80 -13.98 -13.86
N ARG A 63 -14.52 -14.24 -14.21
CA ARG A 63 -13.42 -14.55 -13.29
C ARG A 63 -12.11 -14.03 -13.87
N PHE A 64 -11.32 -13.33 -13.06
CA PHE A 64 -10.02 -12.81 -13.51
C PHE A 64 -8.99 -13.92 -13.76
N ASP A 65 -8.92 -14.92 -12.88
CA ASP A 65 -8.02 -16.07 -13.05
C ASP A 65 -8.27 -16.83 -14.36
N THR A 66 -9.53 -17.08 -14.69
CA THR A 66 -9.92 -17.72 -15.95
C THR A 66 -9.49 -16.88 -17.15
N ALA A 67 -9.74 -15.56 -17.10
CA ALA A 67 -9.35 -14.65 -18.17
C ALA A 67 -7.83 -14.63 -18.38
N ARG A 68 -7.06 -14.51 -17.29
CA ARG A 68 -5.59 -14.49 -17.38
C ARG A 68 -5.00 -15.83 -17.81
N ASN A 69 -5.59 -16.94 -17.39
CA ASN A 69 -5.17 -18.28 -17.85
C ASN A 69 -5.41 -18.45 -19.34
N LEU A 70 -6.57 -18.07 -19.86
CA LEU A 70 -6.86 -18.10 -21.30
C LEU A 70 -5.90 -17.18 -22.07
N ALA A 71 -5.61 -15.98 -21.59
CA ALA A 71 -4.61 -15.11 -22.19
C ALA A 71 -3.21 -15.76 -22.21
N MET A 72 -2.81 -16.38 -21.11
CA MET A 72 -1.54 -17.08 -20.97
C MET A 72 -1.46 -18.33 -21.86
N ASP A 73 -2.56 -19.05 -22.09
CA ASP A 73 -2.58 -20.22 -22.97
C ASP A 73 -2.30 -19.85 -24.44
N HIS A 74 -2.57 -18.61 -24.84
CA HIS A 74 -2.21 -18.08 -26.17
C HIS A 74 -0.75 -17.62 -26.31
N VAL A 75 0.00 -17.54 -25.21
CA VAL A 75 1.45 -17.22 -25.25
C VAL A 75 2.18 -18.39 -25.93
N PRO A 76 3.07 -18.15 -26.90
CA PRO A 76 3.82 -19.20 -27.58
C PRO A 76 4.55 -20.14 -26.61
N GLU A 77 4.60 -21.43 -26.96
CA GLU A 77 5.25 -22.43 -26.12
C GLU A 77 6.77 -22.26 -26.03
N ASP A 78 7.37 -21.60 -27.03
CA ASP A 78 8.79 -21.30 -27.13
C ASP A 78 9.17 -19.95 -26.45
N ALA A 79 8.23 -19.30 -25.76
CA ALA A 79 8.55 -18.14 -24.93
C ALA A 79 9.35 -18.57 -23.69
N ASP A 80 10.46 -17.89 -23.44
CA ASP A 80 11.29 -18.12 -22.26
C ASP A 80 10.69 -17.40 -21.04
N ILE A 81 10.22 -16.18 -21.24
CA ILE A 81 9.71 -15.31 -20.20
C ILE A 81 8.33 -14.76 -20.61
N CYS A 82 7.38 -14.89 -19.70
CA CYS A 82 6.04 -14.33 -19.81
C CYS A 82 5.90 -13.14 -18.87
N VAL A 83 5.32 -12.04 -19.34
CA VAL A 83 5.09 -10.83 -18.58
C VAL A 83 3.60 -10.53 -18.62
N SER A 84 2.90 -10.69 -17.48
CA SER A 84 1.52 -10.23 -17.36
C SER A 84 1.50 -8.74 -17.06
N ASN A 85 0.86 -7.94 -17.93
CA ASN A 85 0.88 -6.49 -17.83
C ASN A 85 -0.46 -5.92 -18.26
N ASP A 86 -1.18 -5.27 -17.35
CA ASP A 86 -2.49 -4.69 -17.62
C ASP A 86 -2.36 -3.39 -18.43
N LEU A 87 -3.40 -2.99 -19.22
CA LEU A 87 -3.28 -1.85 -20.13
C LEU A 87 -3.12 -0.48 -19.43
N ASP A 88 -3.44 -0.41 -18.16
CA ASP A 88 -3.21 0.76 -17.31
C ASP A 88 -1.85 0.72 -16.57
N GLU A 89 -0.99 -0.26 -16.88
CA GLU A 89 0.35 -0.42 -16.33
C GLU A 89 1.43 -0.14 -17.40
N VAL A 90 2.42 0.68 -17.06
CA VAL A 90 3.43 1.18 -18.01
C VAL A 90 4.83 0.92 -17.49
N PHE A 91 5.61 0.10 -18.17
CA PHE A 91 7.03 -0.10 -17.87
C PHE A 91 7.85 1.15 -18.21
N GLU A 92 8.84 1.42 -17.38
CA GLU A 92 9.87 2.37 -17.77
C GLU A 92 10.75 1.81 -18.89
N LYS A 93 11.21 2.70 -19.76
CA LYS A 93 12.07 2.33 -20.91
C LYS A 93 13.33 1.59 -20.46
N GLY A 94 13.74 0.58 -21.23
CA GLY A 94 14.88 -0.29 -20.94
C GLY A 94 14.55 -1.41 -19.95
N TRP A 95 13.26 -1.70 -19.73
CA TRP A 95 12.82 -2.78 -18.84
C TRP A 95 13.32 -4.16 -19.29
N ARG A 96 13.37 -4.40 -20.62
CA ARG A 96 13.86 -5.65 -21.18
C ARG A 96 15.32 -5.89 -20.84
N GLU A 97 16.17 -4.91 -21.06
CA GLU A 97 17.61 -5.01 -20.78
C GLU A 97 17.87 -5.34 -19.30
N LYS A 98 17.15 -4.66 -18.39
CA LYS A 98 17.23 -4.92 -16.95
C LYS A 98 16.79 -6.35 -16.60
N LEU A 99 15.68 -6.81 -17.19
CA LEU A 99 15.17 -8.16 -17.00
C LEU A 99 16.16 -9.21 -17.52
N GLU A 100 16.66 -9.06 -18.74
CA GLU A 100 17.62 -9.99 -19.34
C GLU A 100 18.97 -10.04 -18.62
N ALA A 101 19.39 -8.93 -18.01
CA ALA A 101 20.61 -8.88 -17.19
C ALA A 101 20.45 -9.69 -15.88
N ALA A 102 19.29 -9.64 -15.26
CA ALA A 102 19.01 -10.33 -13.99
C ALA A 102 18.59 -11.79 -14.18
N TRP A 103 17.88 -12.10 -15.27
CA TRP A 103 17.28 -13.43 -15.48
C TRP A 103 18.31 -14.50 -15.80
N GLN A 104 18.14 -15.67 -15.19
CA GLN A 104 18.89 -16.89 -15.49
C GLN A 104 17.92 -18.08 -15.62
N PRO A 105 18.27 -19.16 -16.35
CA PRO A 105 17.39 -20.31 -16.56
C PRO A 105 16.92 -21.03 -15.29
N CYS A 106 17.63 -20.84 -14.17
CA CYS A 106 17.25 -21.42 -12.87
C CYS A 106 16.13 -20.65 -12.16
N PHE A 107 15.83 -19.41 -12.57
CA PHE A 107 14.73 -18.63 -12.00
C PHE A 107 13.40 -19.00 -12.63
N THR A 108 12.37 -18.98 -11.81
CA THR A 108 11.00 -19.28 -12.22
C THR A 108 10.18 -18.01 -12.40
N ARG A 109 10.44 -16.99 -11.56
CA ARG A 109 9.78 -15.68 -11.61
C ARG A 109 10.72 -14.53 -11.29
N ALA A 110 10.29 -13.31 -11.64
CA ALA A 110 10.99 -12.09 -11.29
C ALA A 110 10.13 -11.19 -10.42
N ARG A 111 10.82 -10.51 -9.49
CA ARG A 111 10.25 -9.49 -8.60
C ARG A 111 10.83 -8.14 -8.97
N TYR A 112 10.00 -7.11 -9.00
CA TYR A 112 10.34 -5.76 -9.42
C TYR A 112 9.54 -4.71 -8.65
N LEU A 113 9.89 -3.44 -8.80
CA LEU A 113 9.20 -2.34 -8.14
C LEU A 113 7.94 -1.95 -8.91
N PHE A 114 6.81 -1.89 -8.19
CA PHE A 114 5.53 -1.45 -8.72
C PHE A 114 5.10 -0.15 -8.07
N THR A 115 4.88 0.90 -8.87
CA THR A 115 4.33 2.17 -8.42
C THR A 115 2.81 2.11 -8.53
N TYR A 116 2.14 1.86 -7.41
CA TYR A 116 0.67 1.73 -7.36
C TYR A 116 -0.05 3.07 -7.39
N ALA A 117 0.51 4.10 -6.74
CA ALA A 117 -0.09 5.43 -6.66
C ALA A 117 1.00 6.51 -6.58
N TYR A 118 0.64 7.71 -7.00
CA TYR A 118 1.48 8.91 -6.97
C TYR A 118 1.00 9.91 -5.93
N ASN A 119 1.92 10.72 -5.44
CA ASN A 119 1.64 11.90 -4.64
C ASN A 119 1.05 13.01 -5.52
N SER A 120 0.51 14.08 -4.90
CA SER A 120 -0.04 15.23 -5.62
C SER A 120 0.98 15.99 -6.48
N ASP A 121 2.27 15.86 -6.18
CA ASP A 121 3.40 16.42 -6.94
C ASP A 121 3.92 15.49 -8.04
N SER A 122 3.19 14.41 -8.35
CA SER A 122 3.55 13.38 -9.32
C SER A 122 4.77 12.54 -8.96
N THR A 123 5.31 12.67 -7.76
CA THR A 123 6.34 11.74 -7.27
C THR A 123 5.74 10.38 -6.89
N PRO A 124 6.49 9.27 -6.97
CA PRO A 124 6.00 7.96 -6.52
C PRO A 124 5.56 8.00 -5.05
N GLY A 125 4.31 7.67 -4.80
CA GLY A 125 3.72 7.64 -3.46
C GLY A 125 3.74 6.25 -2.85
N LYS A 126 2.87 5.36 -3.34
CA LYS A 126 2.81 3.97 -2.86
C LYS A 126 3.52 3.05 -3.82
N GLN A 127 4.61 2.43 -3.35
CA GLN A 127 5.40 1.46 -4.12
C GLN A 127 5.57 0.18 -3.30
N PHE A 128 5.59 -0.97 -3.99
CA PHE A 128 5.85 -2.27 -3.40
C PHE A 128 6.37 -3.26 -4.44
N ALA A 129 6.85 -4.42 -3.98
CA ALA A 129 7.32 -5.48 -4.85
C ALA A 129 6.16 -6.20 -5.55
N MET A 130 6.29 -6.46 -6.86
CA MET A 130 5.32 -7.18 -7.69
C MET A 130 5.98 -8.36 -8.40
N GLU A 131 5.20 -9.42 -8.65
CA GLU A 131 5.66 -10.67 -9.25
C GLU A 131 4.71 -11.15 -10.36
N LYS A 132 4.63 -10.40 -11.47
CA LYS A 132 3.83 -10.78 -12.65
C LYS A 132 4.71 -11.21 -13.84
N ILE A 133 6.01 -11.45 -13.63
CA ILE A 133 6.97 -11.94 -14.64
C ILE A 133 7.38 -13.35 -14.26
N HIS A 134 7.25 -14.30 -15.19
CA HIS A 134 7.46 -15.71 -14.90
C HIS A 134 7.89 -16.48 -16.14
N ARG A 135 8.49 -17.68 -15.96
CA ARG A 135 8.75 -18.60 -17.09
C ARG A 135 7.43 -19.15 -17.65
N ARG A 136 7.46 -19.61 -18.92
CA ARG A 136 6.26 -20.07 -19.63
C ARG A 136 5.55 -21.26 -18.95
N LYS A 137 6.29 -22.17 -18.34
CA LYS A 137 5.74 -23.41 -17.78
C LYS A 137 5.67 -23.42 -16.26
N GLY A 138 4.72 -24.17 -15.71
CA GLY A 138 4.58 -24.40 -14.28
C GLY A 138 3.78 -23.33 -13.53
N PHE A 139 3.15 -22.40 -14.23
CA PHE A 139 2.34 -21.34 -13.61
C PHE A 139 0.88 -21.41 -14.05
N ARG A 140 0.00 -21.04 -13.12
CA ARG A 140 -1.43 -20.79 -13.33
C ARG A 140 -1.90 -19.65 -12.44
N TRP A 141 -2.80 -18.83 -12.95
CA TRP A 141 -3.52 -17.86 -12.16
C TRP A 141 -4.61 -18.56 -11.37
N VAL A 142 -4.72 -18.23 -10.10
CA VAL A 142 -5.73 -18.76 -9.18
C VAL A 142 -6.45 -17.61 -8.47
N HIS A 143 -7.65 -17.86 -7.99
CA HIS A 143 -8.63 -16.96 -7.40
C HIS A 143 -9.38 -16.08 -8.41
N PRO A 144 -10.72 -16.03 -8.28
CA PRO A 144 -11.58 -15.25 -9.19
C PRO A 144 -11.32 -13.75 -9.18
N VAL A 145 -10.72 -13.23 -8.11
CA VAL A 145 -10.29 -11.84 -7.95
C VAL A 145 -9.09 -11.76 -6.99
N HIS A 146 -8.29 -10.71 -7.07
CA HIS A 146 -6.98 -10.62 -6.41
C HIS A 146 -6.10 -11.84 -6.72
N GLU A 147 -6.19 -12.24 -7.95
CA GLU A 147 -5.55 -13.41 -8.51
C GLU A 147 -4.03 -13.37 -8.36
N VAL A 148 -3.45 -14.53 -8.15
CA VAL A 148 -2.00 -14.69 -8.02
C VAL A 148 -1.50 -15.81 -8.92
N LEU A 149 -0.22 -15.72 -9.32
CA LEU A 149 0.48 -16.77 -10.05
C LEU A 149 0.89 -17.88 -9.08
N ALA A 150 0.17 -19.00 -9.10
CA ALA A 150 0.55 -20.22 -8.40
C ALA A 150 1.56 -20.99 -9.23
N TYR A 151 2.61 -21.47 -8.57
CA TYR A 151 3.62 -22.32 -9.19
C TYR A 151 3.38 -23.79 -8.82
N SER A 152 3.34 -24.66 -9.81
CA SER A 152 3.15 -26.11 -9.66
C SER A 152 4.17 -26.92 -10.48
N GLY A 153 5.30 -26.30 -10.86
CA GLY A 153 6.36 -26.99 -11.59
C GLY A 153 7.16 -27.95 -10.70
N GLU A 154 7.97 -28.80 -11.33
CA GLU A 154 8.79 -29.81 -10.64
C GLU A 154 10.02 -29.20 -9.96
N ASP A 155 10.58 -28.12 -10.55
CA ASP A 155 11.74 -27.42 -9.98
C ASP A 155 11.34 -26.55 -8.79
N PRO A 156 12.29 -26.21 -7.90
CA PRO A 156 12.04 -25.22 -6.85
C PRO A 156 11.62 -23.86 -7.42
N ASP A 157 10.60 -23.23 -6.82
CA ASP A 157 10.20 -21.87 -7.17
C ASP A 157 11.29 -20.87 -6.71
N ARG A 158 11.94 -20.22 -7.67
CA ARG A 158 13.08 -19.31 -7.44
C ARG A 158 12.78 -17.95 -8.04
N THR A 159 12.76 -16.94 -7.18
CA THR A 159 12.51 -15.55 -7.56
C THR A 159 13.84 -14.78 -7.68
N VAL A 160 13.98 -13.99 -8.75
CA VAL A 160 15.05 -12.99 -8.89
C VAL A 160 14.48 -11.58 -8.69
N TRP A 161 15.22 -10.74 -7.94
CA TRP A 161 14.95 -9.30 -7.91
C TRP A 161 15.60 -8.63 -9.13
N VAL A 162 14.80 -7.82 -9.85
CA VAL A 162 15.31 -7.06 -11.02
C VAL A 162 15.49 -5.60 -10.62
N GLU A 163 16.73 -5.24 -10.37
CA GLU A 163 17.10 -3.89 -9.93
C GLU A 163 16.78 -2.85 -11.00
N GLY A 164 16.15 -1.75 -10.56
CA GLY A 164 15.77 -0.64 -11.43
C GLY A 164 14.65 -0.94 -12.44
N LEU A 165 14.04 -2.14 -12.43
CA LEU A 165 12.83 -2.39 -13.22
C LEU A 165 11.63 -1.83 -12.45
N VAL A 166 10.94 -0.87 -13.09
CA VAL A 166 9.77 -0.19 -12.49
C VAL A 166 8.59 -0.33 -13.43
N LEU A 167 7.46 -0.73 -12.86
CA LEU A 167 6.14 -0.75 -13.51
C LEU A 167 5.25 0.29 -12.84
N ASN A 168 4.71 1.20 -13.63
CA ASN A 168 3.91 2.34 -13.16
C ASN A 168 2.43 2.12 -13.47
N HIS A 169 1.57 2.21 -12.46
CA HIS A 169 0.13 2.04 -12.59
C HIS A 169 -0.56 3.40 -12.75
N HIS A 170 -1.41 3.50 -13.76
CA HIS A 170 -2.20 4.69 -14.09
C HIS A 170 -3.68 4.32 -14.17
N PRO A 171 -4.35 4.12 -13.03
CA PRO A 171 -5.67 3.53 -12.97
C PRO A 171 -6.72 4.40 -13.67
N ASP A 172 -7.73 3.73 -14.20
CA ASP A 172 -8.95 4.39 -14.66
C ASP A 172 -9.88 4.67 -13.46
N PRO A 173 -10.08 5.93 -13.06
CA PRO A 173 -10.96 6.25 -11.95
C PRO A 173 -12.45 5.93 -12.24
N GLU A 174 -12.82 5.79 -13.52
CA GLU A 174 -14.19 5.48 -13.94
C GLU A 174 -14.49 3.99 -13.96
N LYS A 175 -13.47 3.12 -13.77
CA LYS A 175 -13.63 1.66 -13.84
C LYS A 175 -14.41 1.15 -12.60
N PRO A 176 -15.58 0.51 -12.78
CA PRO A 176 -16.39 0.05 -11.65
C PRO A 176 -15.69 -1.10 -10.91
N ARG A 177 -15.73 -1.05 -9.56
CA ARG A 177 -15.18 -2.09 -8.67
C ARG A 177 -16.26 -2.95 -7.99
N ALA A 178 -17.53 -2.73 -8.33
CA ALA A 178 -18.67 -3.41 -7.70
C ALA A 178 -18.64 -4.95 -7.79
N GLN A 179 -17.91 -5.48 -8.76
CA GLN A 179 -17.77 -6.93 -8.98
C GLN A 179 -16.82 -7.62 -7.98
N TYR A 180 -16.02 -6.87 -7.20
CA TYR A 180 -14.98 -7.48 -6.36
C TYR A 180 -15.54 -8.25 -5.17
N LEU A 181 -16.53 -7.69 -4.47
CA LEU A 181 -17.12 -8.35 -3.31
C LEU A 181 -17.77 -9.70 -3.64
N PRO A 182 -18.65 -9.83 -4.67
CA PRO A 182 -19.20 -11.13 -5.05
C PRO A 182 -18.13 -12.17 -5.45
N LEU A 183 -17.05 -11.73 -6.10
CA LEU A 183 -15.96 -12.62 -6.49
C LEU A 183 -15.10 -13.07 -5.30
N LEU A 184 -14.95 -12.21 -4.28
CA LEU A 184 -14.28 -12.60 -3.03
C LEU A 184 -15.14 -13.55 -2.20
N GLU A 185 -16.47 -13.34 -2.15
CA GLU A 185 -17.39 -14.28 -1.52
C GLU A 185 -17.33 -15.66 -2.21
N LEU A 186 -17.36 -15.70 -3.55
CA LEU A 186 -17.16 -16.92 -4.32
C LEU A 186 -15.80 -17.59 -4.02
N SER A 187 -14.73 -16.81 -3.99
CA SER A 187 -13.39 -17.33 -3.67
C SER A 187 -13.32 -17.95 -2.28
N ALA A 188 -14.00 -17.37 -1.30
CA ALA A 188 -14.07 -17.90 0.06
C ALA A 188 -14.94 -19.16 0.18
N GLU A 189 -15.95 -19.30 -0.68
CA GLU A 189 -16.75 -20.53 -0.79
C GLU A 189 -15.94 -21.67 -1.42
N GLU A 190 -15.17 -21.38 -2.49
CA GLU A 190 -14.31 -22.35 -3.16
C GLU A 190 -13.10 -22.78 -2.31
N ASN A 191 -12.55 -21.85 -1.51
CA ASN A 191 -11.33 -22.04 -0.73
C ASN A 191 -11.50 -21.53 0.71
N PRO A 192 -12.29 -22.20 1.56
CA PRO A 192 -12.64 -21.71 2.90
C PRO A 192 -11.48 -21.66 3.89
N ASP A 193 -10.38 -22.36 3.59
CA ASP A 193 -9.17 -22.45 4.41
C ASP A 193 -8.01 -21.59 3.86
N ASP A 194 -8.27 -20.77 2.83
CA ASP A 194 -7.30 -19.86 2.26
C ASP A 194 -7.28 -18.55 3.08
N ASP A 195 -6.16 -18.32 3.78
CA ASP A 195 -5.97 -17.15 4.64
C ASP A 195 -5.90 -15.84 3.84
N ARG A 196 -5.28 -15.86 2.66
CA ARG A 196 -5.25 -14.70 1.77
C ARG A 196 -6.67 -14.26 1.37
N VAL A 197 -7.52 -15.21 0.97
CA VAL A 197 -8.91 -14.93 0.61
C VAL A 197 -9.68 -14.37 1.81
N ALA A 198 -9.51 -14.97 2.99
CA ALA A 198 -10.15 -14.50 4.21
C ALA A 198 -9.73 -13.06 4.58
N PHE A 199 -8.45 -12.73 4.43
CA PHE A 199 -7.94 -11.36 4.64
C PHE A 199 -8.57 -10.35 3.68
N TRP A 200 -8.54 -10.64 2.36
CA TRP A 200 -9.09 -9.75 1.35
C TRP A 200 -10.60 -9.57 1.49
N LEU A 201 -11.34 -10.64 1.77
CA LEU A 201 -12.79 -10.58 1.98
C LEU A 201 -13.14 -9.75 3.24
N GLY A 202 -12.42 -9.97 4.34
CA GLY A 202 -12.61 -9.19 5.56
C GLY A 202 -12.36 -7.69 5.34
N ARG A 203 -11.33 -7.33 4.59
CA ARG A 203 -11.04 -5.94 4.20
C ARG A 203 -12.12 -5.36 3.28
N GLU A 204 -12.59 -6.14 2.30
CA GLU A 204 -13.62 -5.68 1.36
C GLU A 204 -14.95 -5.44 2.06
N TYR A 205 -15.37 -6.31 2.99
CA TYR A 205 -16.53 -6.06 3.83
C TYR A 205 -16.43 -4.74 4.60
N MET A 206 -15.24 -4.38 5.11
CA MET A 206 -15.03 -3.09 5.78
C MET A 206 -15.27 -1.92 4.82
N PHE A 207 -14.73 -1.98 3.59
CA PHE A 207 -14.92 -0.93 2.59
C PHE A 207 -16.38 -0.77 2.15
N HIS A 208 -17.15 -1.84 2.19
CA HIS A 208 -18.59 -1.84 1.93
C HIS A 208 -19.44 -1.48 3.18
N GLY A 209 -18.82 -1.13 4.31
CA GLY A 209 -19.54 -0.79 5.54
C GLY A 209 -20.21 -1.99 6.23
N MET A 210 -19.93 -3.21 5.81
CA MET A 210 -20.45 -4.46 6.40
C MET A 210 -19.63 -4.84 7.63
N LEU A 211 -19.64 -3.96 8.66
CA LEU A 211 -18.69 -3.99 9.77
C LEU A 211 -18.68 -5.32 10.54
N ASP A 212 -19.86 -5.91 10.80
CA ASP A 212 -19.95 -7.19 11.54
C ASP A 212 -19.33 -8.34 10.73
N LYS A 213 -19.66 -8.44 9.44
CA LYS A 213 -19.06 -9.45 8.56
C LYS A 213 -17.54 -9.28 8.49
N SER A 214 -17.05 -8.03 8.39
CA SER A 214 -15.61 -7.74 8.40
C SER A 214 -14.95 -8.23 9.68
N ILE A 215 -15.51 -7.88 10.84
CA ILE A 215 -14.99 -8.28 12.17
C ILE A 215 -14.90 -9.80 12.27
N ASP A 216 -15.96 -10.52 11.92
CA ASP A 216 -16.00 -11.97 12.02
C ASP A 216 -15.01 -12.64 11.07
N THR A 217 -14.94 -12.16 9.82
CA THR A 217 -14.01 -12.70 8.81
C THR A 217 -12.55 -12.46 9.18
N LEU A 218 -12.20 -11.24 9.64
CA LEU A 218 -10.83 -10.93 10.07
C LEU A 218 -10.43 -11.67 11.35
N LYS A 219 -11.37 -11.90 12.29
CA LYS A 219 -11.13 -12.76 13.45
C LYS A 219 -10.93 -14.23 13.06
N LYS A 220 -11.66 -14.73 12.04
CA LYS A 220 -11.43 -16.06 11.47
C LYS A 220 -10.02 -16.13 10.88
N TYR A 221 -9.65 -15.18 10.01
CA TYR A 221 -8.33 -15.07 9.40
C TYR A 221 -7.21 -15.16 10.45
N LEU A 222 -7.27 -14.37 11.53
CA LEU A 222 -6.24 -14.33 12.57
C LEU A 222 -6.07 -15.65 13.35
N LYS A 223 -7.04 -16.58 13.26
CA LYS A 223 -6.99 -17.90 13.85
C LYS A 223 -6.50 -18.98 12.89
N MET A 224 -6.36 -18.68 11.60
CA MET A 224 -5.94 -19.66 10.58
C MET A 224 -4.45 -19.99 10.78
N PRO A 225 -4.07 -21.29 10.81
CA PRO A 225 -2.66 -21.69 10.98
C PRO A 225 -1.74 -21.23 9.85
N SER A 226 -2.29 -21.05 8.64
CA SER A 226 -1.58 -20.55 7.45
C SER A 226 -1.29 -19.05 7.49
N ALA A 227 -2.07 -18.27 8.26
CA ALA A 227 -1.92 -16.82 8.39
C ALA A 227 -0.69 -16.45 9.25
N VAL A 228 0.51 -16.63 8.69
CA VAL A 228 1.80 -16.45 9.40
C VAL A 228 2.50 -15.14 9.06
N TRP A 229 2.04 -14.41 8.05
CA TRP A 229 2.70 -13.16 7.67
C TRP A 229 2.32 -12.02 8.63
N THR A 230 3.28 -11.64 9.47
CA THR A 230 3.06 -10.70 10.59
C THR A 230 2.55 -9.33 10.15
N GLU A 231 3.00 -8.80 9.00
CA GLU A 231 2.50 -7.51 8.51
C GLU A 231 1.02 -7.59 8.08
N GLU A 232 0.60 -8.69 7.45
CA GLU A 232 -0.80 -8.87 7.05
C GLU A 232 -1.70 -9.11 8.27
N ARG A 233 -1.23 -9.88 9.26
CA ARG A 233 -1.92 -10.03 10.54
C ARG A 233 -2.07 -8.70 11.28
N CYS A 234 -1.01 -7.90 11.30
CA CYS A 234 -1.04 -6.53 11.84
C CYS A 234 -2.08 -5.67 11.08
N ALA A 235 -2.12 -5.74 9.75
CA ALA A 235 -3.10 -5.02 8.95
C ALA A 235 -4.54 -5.48 9.25
N ALA A 236 -4.77 -6.80 9.40
CA ALA A 236 -6.07 -7.34 9.80
C ALA A 236 -6.54 -6.79 11.17
N MET A 237 -5.64 -6.74 12.16
CA MET A 237 -5.93 -6.16 13.48
C MET A 237 -6.26 -4.66 13.37
N ARG A 238 -5.57 -3.92 12.51
CA ARG A 238 -5.86 -2.50 12.24
C ARG A 238 -7.22 -2.31 11.58
N PHE A 239 -7.62 -3.17 10.65
CA PHE A 239 -8.94 -3.13 10.03
C PHE A 239 -10.05 -3.50 11.02
N LEU A 240 -9.82 -4.48 11.91
CA LEU A 240 -10.69 -4.77 13.04
C LEU A 240 -10.90 -3.53 13.92
N ALA A 241 -9.83 -2.84 14.27
CA ALA A 241 -9.91 -1.62 15.07
C ALA A 241 -10.68 -0.51 14.35
N LYS A 242 -10.50 -0.33 13.03
CA LYS A 242 -11.28 0.62 12.23
C LYS A 242 -12.79 0.30 12.29
N CYS A 243 -13.16 -0.98 12.15
CA CYS A 243 -14.54 -1.42 12.25
C CYS A 243 -15.14 -1.16 13.65
N LEU A 244 -14.40 -1.48 14.72
CA LEU A 244 -14.82 -1.26 16.10
C LEU A 244 -14.97 0.23 16.43
N THR A 245 -14.03 1.06 15.96
CA THR A 245 -14.11 2.52 16.08
C THR A 245 -15.37 3.07 15.41
N ALA A 246 -15.68 2.60 14.19
CA ALA A 246 -16.90 2.99 13.47
C ALA A 246 -18.20 2.56 14.20
N LYS A 247 -18.13 1.49 14.99
CA LYS A 247 -19.22 1.02 15.86
C LYS A 247 -19.27 1.73 17.24
N GLY A 248 -18.32 2.61 17.53
CA GLY A 248 -18.19 3.30 18.83
C GLY A 248 -17.52 2.48 19.94
N ASP A 249 -17.02 1.27 19.63
CA ASP A 249 -16.23 0.46 20.56
C ASP A 249 -14.76 0.87 20.53
N PHE A 250 -14.47 1.99 21.16
CA PHE A 250 -13.10 2.52 21.25
C PHE A 250 -12.17 1.66 22.12
N SER A 251 -12.72 0.97 23.12
CA SER A 251 -11.93 0.09 23.99
C SER A 251 -11.46 -1.14 23.24
N GLY A 252 -12.38 -1.81 22.54
CA GLY A 252 -12.03 -2.94 21.68
C GLY A 252 -11.09 -2.55 20.54
N ALA A 253 -11.27 -1.35 19.96
CA ALA A 253 -10.37 -0.83 18.95
C ALA A 253 -8.94 -0.65 19.48
N ALA A 254 -8.78 -0.06 20.69
CA ALA A 254 -7.49 0.10 21.33
C ALA A 254 -6.81 -1.25 21.61
N GLU A 255 -7.55 -2.24 22.12
CA GLU A 255 -7.04 -3.59 22.37
C GLU A 255 -6.45 -4.21 21.09
N TRP A 256 -7.17 -4.16 19.97
CA TRP A 256 -6.67 -4.70 18.71
C TRP A 256 -5.48 -3.92 18.15
N LEU A 257 -5.43 -2.60 18.33
CA LEU A 257 -4.27 -1.81 17.90
C LEU A 257 -3.02 -2.09 18.75
N PHE A 258 -3.15 -2.30 20.06
CA PHE A 258 -2.02 -2.75 20.88
C PHE A 258 -1.54 -4.14 20.49
N ARG A 259 -2.45 -5.06 20.15
CA ARG A 259 -2.08 -6.36 19.58
C ARG A 259 -1.36 -6.20 18.25
N ALA A 260 -1.79 -5.28 17.38
CA ALA A 260 -1.15 -4.99 16.10
C ALA A 260 0.29 -4.45 16.28
N VAL A 261 0.52 -3.59 17.29
CA VAL A 261 1.87 -3.16 17.67
C VAL A 261 2.74 -4.33 18.12
N ALA A 262 2.18 -5.22 18.94
CA ALA A 262 2.93 -6.41 19.43
C ALA A 262 3.22 -7.40 18.30
N GLU A 263 2.29 -7.57 17.34
CA GLU A 263 2.43 -8.49 16.20
C GLU A 263 3.53 -8.03 15.23
N CYS A 264 3.58 -6.73 14.91
CA CYS A 264 4.57 -6.16 13.99
C CYS A 264 5.06 -4.78 14.49
N PRO A 265 5.99 -4.75 15.45
CA PRO A 265 6.47 -3.51 16.06
C PRO A 265 7.35 -2.64 15.15
N THR A 266 7.69 -3.14 13.96
CA THR A 266 8.59 -2.49 12.99
C THR A 266 7.89 -1.67 11.94
N VAL A 267 6.55 -1.57 11.97
CA VAL A 267 5.75 -0.75 11.05
C VAL A 267 5.07 0.40 11.81
N ARG A 268 4.95 1.58 11.18
CA ARG A 268 4.42 2.79 11.82
C ARG A 268 2.89 2.82 11.93
N GLU A 269 2.21 2.12 11.08
CA GLU A 269 0.77 2.19 10.88
C GLU A 269 -0.06 1.94 12.15
N PRO A 270 0.19 0.90 12.98
CA PRO A 270 -0.59 0.70 14.19
C PRO A 270 -0.36 1.77 15.25
N TYR A 271 0.85 2.32 15.32
CA TYR A 271 1.17 3.44 16.23
C TYR A 271 0.43 4.71 15.81
N LEU A 272 0.40 5.05 14.50
CA LEU A 272 -0.37 6.18 14.01
C LEU A 272 -1.86 6.01 14.36
N GLN A 273 -2.43 4.84 14.16
CA GLN A 273 -3.84 4.59 14.44
C GLN A 273 -4.16 4.67 15.95
N LEU A 274 -3.23 4.21 16.83
CA LEU A 274 -3.35 4.42 18.28
C LEU A 274 -3.25 5.90 18.65
N ALA A 275 -2.34 6.66 18.03
CA ALA A 275 -2.24 8.11 18.25
C ALA A 275 -3.51 8.83 17.81
N MET A 276 -4.09 8.47 16.66
CA MET A 276 -5.37 9.02 16.18
C MET A 276 -6.52 8.68 17.14
N LEU A 277 -6.56 7.46 17.66
CA LEU A 277 -7.55 7.04 18.65
C LEU A 277 -7.39 7.81 19.96
N GLY A 278 -6.16 7.97 20.45
CA GLY A 278 -5.83 8.80 21.61
C GLY A 278 -6.26 10.26 21.40
N TYR A 279 -6.00 10.82 20.22
CA TYR A 279 -6.42 12.18 19.86
C TYR A 279 -7.93 12.36 19.96
N THR A 280 -8.73 11.43 19.42
CA THR A 280 -10.21 11.51 19.51
C THR A 280 -10.74 11.45 20.95
N ARG A 281 -9.95 10.90 21.86
CA ARG A 281 -10.29 10.75 23.28
C ARG A 281 -9.63 11.77 24.19
N ASN A 282 -8.85 12.71 23.64
CA ASN A 282 -8.01 13.65 24.37
C ASN A 282 -6.98 12.97 25.32
N ASP A 283 -6.55 11.74 24.99
CA ASP A 283 -5.50 11.01 25.73
C ASP A 283 -4.13 11.44 25.19
N TRP A 284 -3.69 12.62 25.60
CA TRP A 284 -2.45 13.23 25.11
C TRP A 284 -1.19 12.44 25.48
N PRO A 285 -1.09 11.82 26.68
CA PRO A 285 0.01 10.91 26.98
C PRO A 285 0.12 9.73 26.01
N LEU A 286 -1.02 9.09 25.66
CA LEU A 286 -1.04 8.01 24.67
C LEU A 286 -0.59 8.52 23.29
N VAL A 287 -1.12 9.66 22.82
CA VAL A 287 -0.73 10.25 21.54
C VAL A 287 0.78 10.48 21.51
N PHE A 288 1.33 11.14 22.52
CA PHE A 288 2.76 11.42 22.61
C PHE A 288 3.59 10.14 22.58
N CYS A 289 3.26 9.17 23.42
CA CYS A 289 3.97 7.90 23.48
C CYS A 289 3.98 7.16 22.13
N MET A 290 2.84 7.07 21.45
CA MET A 290 2.72 6.38 20.18
C MET A 290 3.49 7.09 19.06
N VAL A 291 3.45 8.42 19.02
CA VAL A 291 4.25 9.21 18.08
C VAL A 291 5.74 8.97 18.28
N GLU A 292 6.22 9.05 19.54
CA GLU A 292 7.63 8.81 19.85
C GLU A 292 8.10 7.41 19.44
N GLN A 293 7.27 6.37 19.62
CA GLN A 293 7.61 5.02 19.20
C GLN A 293 7.60 4.89 17.67
N ALA A 294 6.59 5.43 16.99
CA ALA A 294 6.51 5.40 15.54
C ALA A 294 7.72 6.07 14.87
N LEU A 295 8.16 7.22 15.39
CA LEU A 295 9.28 7.99 14.81
C LEU A 295 10.64 7.31 14.95
N LYS A 296 10.80 6.35 15.86
CA LYS A 296 12.02 5.51 15.95
C LYS A 296 12.15 4.54 14.77
N ILE A 297 11.05 4.22 14.09
CA ILE A 297 11.04 3.35 12.93
C ILE A 297 11.43 4.18 11.71
N THR A 298 12.61 3.94 11.15
CA THR A 298 13.16 4.74 10.04
C THR A 298 13.10 4.06 8.68
N GLN A 299 12.86 2.74 8.66
CA GLN A 299 12.80 1.97 7.43
C GLN A 299 11.34 1.66 7.06
N LYS A 300 10.98 1.97 5.82
CA LYS A 300 9.66 1.64 5.25
C LYS A 300 9.61 0.15 4.91
N SER A 301 8.45 -0.46 5.17
CA SER A 301 8.17 -1.80 4.63
C SER A 301 8.06 -1.72 3.10
N GLY A 302 8.59 -2.74 2.40
CA GLY A 302 8.37 -2.94 0.96
C GLY A 302 7.04 -3.64 0.63
N SER A 303 6.17 -3.80 1.60
CA SER A 303 4.88 -4.48 1.50
C SER A 303 3.81 -3.59 0.88
N TYR A 304 2.85 -4.21 0.16
CA TYR A 304 1.66 -3.51 -0.32
C TYR A 304 0.72 -3.02 0.80
N LEU A 305 0.96 -3.45 2.05
CA LEU A 305 0.20 -3.04 3.25
C LEU A 305 0.67 -1.71 3.84
N PHE A 306 1.77 -1.18 3.33
CA PHE A 306 2.29 0.14 3.67
C PHE A 306 1.24 1.25 3.43
N GLU A 307 1.03 2.11 4.42
CA GLU A 307 0.16 3.29 4.33
C GLU A 307 1.02 4.58 4.33
N PRO A 308 1.05 5.35 3.23
CA PRO A 308 1.87 6.57 3.11
C PRO A 308 1.62 7.58 4.22
N GLU A 309 0.40 7.65 4.76
CA GLU A 309 0.01 8.57 5.84
C GLU A 309 0.87 8.41 7.10
N ALA A 310 1.30 7.18 7.43
CA ALA A 310 2.17 6.92 8.58
C ALA A 310 3.60 7.46 8.39
N TRP A 311 3.95 7.87 7.17
CA TRP A 311 5.27 8.40 6.79
C TRP A 311 5.23 9.86 6.35
N GLY A 312 4.05 10.46 6.35
CA GLY A 312 3.81 11.86 6.08
C GLY A 312 3.87 12.73 7.35
N PHE A 313 3.28 13.91 7.25
CA PHE A 313 3.26 14.89 8.35
C PHE A 313 2.38 14.49 9.54
N SER A 314 1.47 13.50 9.38
CA SER A 314 0.41 13.19 10.37
C SER A 314 0.96 12.86 11.76
N LEU A 315 2.06 12.09 11.85
CA LEU A 315 2.69 11.79 13.14
C LEU A 315 3.26 13.05 13.81
N TYR A 316 3.90 13.93 13.07
CA TYR A 316 4.46 15.16 13.58
C TYR A 316 3.37 16.16 14.01
N ASP A 317 2.28 16.26 13.25
CA ASP A 317 1.12 17.09 13.61
C ASP A 317 0.45 16.62 14.91
N LEU A 318 0.17 15.33 15.02
CA LEU A 318 -0.36 14.73 16.25
C LEU A 318 0.60 14.91 17.43
N GLY A 319 1.91 14.74 17.21
CA GLY A 319 2.94 14.96 18.21
C GLY A 319 3.01 16.41 18.66
N ALA A 320 2.91 17.38 17.74
CA ALA A 320 2.89 18.79 18.06
C ALA A 320 1.69 19.14 18.97
N ILE A 321 0.50 18.67 18.62
CA ILE A 321 -0.72 18.90 19.41
C ILE A 321 -0.60 18.24 20.79
N ALA A 322 -0.14 17.00 20.87
CA ALA A 322 0.03 16.30 22.14
C ALA A 322 1.06 17.00 23.03
N CYS A 323 2.21 17.38 22.49
CA CYS A 323 3.24 18.14 23.21
C CYS A 323 2.71 19.49 23.73
N TYR A 324 1.92 20.21 22.92
CA TYR A 324 1.26 21.44 23.36
C TYR A 324 0.34 21.21 24.57
N ARG A 325 -0.47 20.16 24.52
CA ARG A 325 -1.41 19.80 25.60
C ARG A 325 -0.72 19.28 26.86
N LEU A 326 0.48 18.74 26.71
CA LEU A 326 1.34 18.26 27.82
C LEU A 326 2.33 19.33 28.29
N GLU A 327 2.23 20.57 27.81
CA GLU A 327 3.10 21.68 28.14
C GLU A 327 4.58 21.47 27.75
N LEU A 328 4.86 20.55 26.84
CA LEU A 328 6.17 20.30 26.25
C LEU A 328 6.40 21.25 25.06
N TYR A 329 6.30 22.55 25.28
CA TYR A 329 6.18 23.56 24.23
C TYR A 329 7.36 23.59 23.26
N GLN A 330 8.60 23.43 23.72
CA GLN A 330 9.76 23.38 22.82
C GLN A 330 9.62 22.23 21.80
N LYS A 331 9.30 21.04 22.29
CA LYS A 331 9.13 19.87 21.40
C LYS A 331 7.90 20.01 20.49
N SER A 332 6.86 20.68 20.97
CA SER A 332 5.69 21.04 20.18
C SER A 332 6.07 21.90 18.97
N VAL A 333 6.92 22.92 19.15
CA VAL A 333 7.44 23.75 18.05
C VAL A 333 8.23 22.91 17.06
N GLU A 334 9.19 22.08 17.52
CA GLU A 334 10.02 21.21 16.67
C GLU A 334 9.17 20.29 15.78
N TYR A 335 8.13 19.69 16.35
CA TYR A 335 7.20 18.82 15.61
C TYR A 335 6.33 19.61 14.64
N ALA A 336 5.78 20.76 15.03
CA ALA A 336 4.96 21.58 14.16
C ALA A 336 5.76 22.14 12.95
N GLU A 337 7.01 22.54 13.16
CA GLU A 337 7.92 22.95 12.09
C GLU A 337 8.19 21.81 11.11
N THR A 338 8.41 20.60 11.63
CA THR A 338 8.65 19.41 10.81
C THR A 338 7.39 19.04 9.99
N ALA A 339 6.21 19.08 10.60
CA ALA A 339 4.95 18.83 9.92
C ALA A 339 4.73 19.84 8.76
N LEU A 340 4.94 21.13 9.02
CA LEU A 340 4.80 22.19 8.02
C LEU A 340 5.84 22.05 6.89
N LYS A 341 7.09 21.68 7.21
CA LYS A 341 8.12 21.40 6.20
C LYS A 341 7.73 20.26 5.26
N MET A 342 7.03 19.25 5.76
CA MET A 342 6.54 18.12 4.95
C MET A 342 5.30 18.46 4.11
N SER A 343 4.51 19.46 4.53
CA SER A 343 3.33 19.94 3.81
C SER A 343 3.25 21.49 3.84
N PRO A 344 4.12 22.19 3.08
CA PRO A 344 4.28 23.65 3.17
C PRO A 344 3.03 24.45 2.78
N GLY A 345 2.11 23.86 2.00
CA GLY A 345 0.87 24.50 1.56
C GLY A 345 -0.33 24.31 2.52
N ASP A 346 -0.15 23.59 3.63
CA ASP A 346 -1.24 23.33 4.58
C ASP A 346 -1.43 24.51 5.54
N GLY A 347 -2.45 25.35 5.27
CA GLY A 347 -2.76 26.54 6.10
C GLY A 347 -3.15 26.19 7.55
N ARG A 348 -3.64 24.97 7.82
CA ARG A 348 -3.94 24.50 9.17
C ARG A 348 -2.65 24.26 9.97
N LEU A 349 -1.66 23.62 9.34
CA LEU A 349 -0.34 23.40 9.98
C LEU A 349 0.37 24.72 10.24
N GLN A 350 0.29 25.68 9.31
CA GLN A 350 0.85 27.02 9.51
C GLN A 350 0.22 27.71 10.71
N LYS A 351 -1.11 27.73 10.79
CA LYS A 351 -1.83 28.35 11.90
C LYS A 351 -1.52 27.66 13.25
N ASN A 352 -1.43 26.33 13.25
CA ASN A 352 -1.05 25.57 14.45
C ASN A 352 0.34 25.97 14.93
N LEU A 353 1.32 26.08 14.02
CA LEU A 353 2.69 26.48 14.37
C LEU A 353 2.73 27.89 14.94
N GLU A 354 1.99 28.86 14.39
CA GLU A 354 1.89 30.24 14.91
C GLU A 354 1.40 30.23 16.37
N LEU A 355 0.29 29.55 16.65
CA LEU A 355 -0.28 29.44 18.00
C LEU A 355 0.68 28.74 18.99
N ILE A 356 1.37 27.69 18.54
CA ILE A 356 2.34 26.97 19.38
C ILE A 356 3.54 27.86 19.72
N ARG A 357 4.05 28.64 18.76
CA ARG A 357 5.18 29.57 18.96
C ARG A 357 4.81 30.69 19.91
N GLU A 358 3.66 31.34 19.72
CA GLU A 358 3.17 32.38 20.63
C GLU A 358 3.15 31.88 22.08
N LYS A 359 2.62 30.66 22.30
CA LYS A 359 2.58 30.06 23.65
C LYS A 359 3.97 29.75 24.21
N TYR A 360 4.85 29.21 23.37
CA TYR A 360 6.23 28.91 23.77
C TYR A 360 6.98 30.17 24.19
N ASP A 361 6.85 31.27 23.45
CA ASP A 361 7.52 32.56 23.76
C ASP A 361 6.97 33.21 25.04
N GLU A 362 5.63 33.13 25.23
CA GLU A 362 4.99 33.57 26.47
C GLU A 362 5.58 32.85 27.70
N VAL A 363 5.69 31.54 27.64
CA VAL A 363 6.22 30.74 28.76
C VAL A 363 7.71 31.02 29.01
N ARG A 364 8.51 31.22 27.94
CA ARG A 364 9.94 31.58 28.06
C ARG A 364 10.13 32.94 28.74
N GLN A 365 9.35 33.95 28.36
CA GLN A 365 9.42 35.28 28.96
C GLN A 365 9.08 35.24 30.45
N ASN A 366 7.99 34.58 30.81
CA ASN A 366 7.55 34.42 32.21
C ASN A 366 8.55 33.63 33.08
N SER A 367 9.29 32.68 32.50
CA SER A 367 10.34 31.93 33.19
C SER A 367 11.63 32.75 33.37
N GLY A 368 11.98 33.59 32.38
CA GLY A 368 13.12 34.50 32.46
C GLY A 368 12.96 35.61 33.49
N ASP A 369 11.74 36.13 33.64
CA ASP A 369 11.43 37.16 34.64
C ASP A 369 11.44 36.60 36.09
N LYS A 370 11.02 35.35 36.28
CA LYS A 370 11.13 34.68 37.60
C LYS A 370 12.59 34.42 38.02
N ALA A 371 13.47 34.10 37.07
CA ALA A 371 14.89 33.90 37.35
C ALA A 371 15.59 35.22 37.77
N LYS A 372 15.22 36.35 37.14
CA LYS A 372 15.75 37.69 37.51
C LYS A 372 15.19 38.21 38.82
N GLY A 373 13.97 37.86 39.20
CA GLY A 373 13.35 38.28 40.47
C GLY A 373 13.89 37.56 41.71
N SER A 374 14.54 36.39 41.56
CA SER A 374 15.15 35.65 42.67
C SER A 374 16.57 36.07 43.00
N GLU A 375 17.27 36.81 42.13
CA GLU A 375 18.64 37.34 42.39
C GLU A 375 18.64 38.70 43.13
N THR A 376 17.51 39.39 43.19
CA THR A 376 17.42 40.73 43.82
C THR A 376 16.93 40.72 45.29
N GLY A 377 16.71 39.54 45.88
CA GLY A 377 16.17 39.40 47.26
C GLY A 377 17.19 39.03 48.36
N GLY A 378 18.49 39.20 48.12
CA GLY A 378 19.54 38.70 49.02
C GLY A 378 20.54 39.78 49.51
N GLU A 379 20.09 41.02 49.80
CA GLU A 379 20.92 42.00 50.57
C GLU A 379 20.03 42.82 51.47
N SER A 380 19.90 42.44 52.71
CA SER A 380 19.74 43.41 53.78
C SER A 380 20.02 42.80 55.15
N ASP A 381 21.06 43.34 55.73
CA ASP A 381 21.23 43.65 57.17
C ASP A 381 21.53 42.50 58.14
N GLY A 382 22.83 42.32 58.34
CA GLY A 382 23.41 41.90 59.59
C GLY A 382 24.23 43.03 60.23
N LYS A 383 23.62 43.86 61.06
CA LYS A 383 24.30 44.66 62.10
C LYS A 383 23.42 44.59 63.33
N VAL A 384 23.91 43.96 64.32
CA VAL A 384 24.24 44.29 65.76
C VAL A 384 24.35 42.97 66.50
#